data_111a8b5d74a1e7b7c3d801b4584cbbc5
#
_entry.id   111a8b5d74a1e7b7c3d801b4584cbbc5
#
_cell.length_a   1.000
_cell.length_b   1.000
_cell.length_c   1.000
_cell.angle_alpha   90.00
_cell.angle_beta   90.00
_cell.angle_gamma   90.00
#
_symmetry.space_group_name_H-M   'P 1'
#
loop_
_entity.id
_entity.type
_entity.pdbx_description
1 polymer ?
#
loop_
_entity_poly.entity_id
_entity_poly.type
_entity_poly.pdbx_seq_one_letter_code
_entity_poly.pdbx_strand_id
1 'polypeptide(L)'
;MRIAVIGGGISGLSAAWMLSQQHEVTVFEAERQPGGHSRTIQFRLDDRDYSIDVGFIVWNDRTYPLFMELLRLLDVAGAPTEMSFAVRCDRTGLEYSGTSLNGVFAQRSRLLSPSFLRMVLDILRFNSLGASDADLVGSTETVGQYLRRRGFGRGFKEHYLLPMGAAIWSCPMGTFADFPIQFILEFYRNHGLLSLTNRPQWYTIPGGSRNYVTRLIQPFADRIVSDAPVRRIRRSATAVTVVTDTTESSFDEVVLACHSDQALALLEQPTADETRSLSGFPYSSNDVVLHTDETILPRSRRAWSAWNYRVGRDDARATVTYNMNILQHIQSPHTFCVTLNDTDSIRPESIISRHKFSHPIFTTERAALQQEHRSLIRTRRTSFCGAWWGNGFHEDGVRSALAVCREFGIAGLTPVTPLRLQTAPQTAGSGNLAVVGG
;
A
#
# COMPACT_ATOMS: atom_id res chain seq x y z
N MET A 1 -18.79 -13.30 -19.76
CA MET A 1 -18.22 -12.10 -20.40
C MET A 1 -16.71 -12.23 -20.42
N ARG A 2 -16.07 -11.60 -21.41
CA ARG A 2 -14.62 -11.41 -21.45
C ARG A 2 -14.30 -10.06 -20.82
N ILE A 3 -13.52 -10.05 -19.75
CA ILE A 3 -13.22 -8.85 -18.95
C ILE A 3 -11.70 -8.63 -18.92
N ALA A 4 -11.26 -7.44 -19.34
CA ALA A 4 -9.89 -7.02 -19.15
C ALA A 4 -9.71 -6.34 -17.79
N VAL A 5 -8.63 -6.66 -17.06
CA VAL A 5 -8.21 -5.96 -15.85
C VAL A 5 -6.85 -5.34 -16.11
N ILE A 6 -6.72 -4.02 -15.96
CA ILE A 6 -5.52 -3.26 -16.25
C ILE A 6 -4.83 -2.85 -14.95
N GLY A 7 -3.70 -3.49 -14.68
CA GLY A 7 -2.92 -3.34 -13.46
C GLY A 7 -3.00 -4.54 -12.54
N GLY A 8 -1.86 -5.13 -12.23
CA GLY A 8 -1.68 -6.32 -11.40
C GLY A 8 -1.35 -6.03 -9.93
N GLY A 9 -1.78 -4.89 -9.38
CA GLY A 9 -1.72 -4.59 -7.96
C GLY A 9 -2.83 -5.27 -7.16
N ILE A 10 -2.88 -5.03 -5.84
CA ILE A 10 -3.87 -5.67 -4.94
C ILE A 10 -5.31 -5.47 -5.43
N SER A 11 -5.68 -4.29 -5.95
CA SER A 11 -7.04 -4.02 -6.43
C SER A 11 -7.37 -4.84 -7.68
N GLY A 12 -6.47 -4.84 -8.67
CA GLY A 12 -6.69 -5.56 -9.92
C GLY A 12 -6.68 -7.08 -9.73
N LEU A 13 -5.72 -7.60 -8.96
CA LEU A 13 -5.64 -9.03 -8.68
C LEU A 13 -6.84 -9.52 -7.85
N SER A 14 -7.31 -8.73 -6.86
CA SER A 14 -8.53 -9.06 -6.11
C SER A 14 -9.78 -9.03 -7.00
N ALA A 15 -9.90 -8.04 -7.88
CA ALA A 15 -10.99 -7.99 -8.85
C ALA A 15 -10.93 -9.17 -9.81
N ALA A 16 -9.76 -9.48 -10.37
CA ALA A 16 -9.55 -10.61 -11.27
C ALA A 16 -9.89 -11.95 -10.58
N TRP A 17 -9.46 -12.13 -9.34
CA TRP A 17 -9.74 -13.33 -8.55
C TRP A 17 -11.24 -13.53 -8.33
N MET A 18 -11.96 -12.48 -7.95
CA MET A 18 -13.42 -12.55 -7.78
C MET A 18 -14.15 -12.76 -9.10
N LEU A 19 -13.82 -11.99 -10.14
CA LEU A 19 -14.46 -12.06 -11.44
C LEU A 19 -14.22 -13.38 -12.18
N SER A 20 -13.04 -14.01 -11.98
CA SER A 20 -12.68 -15.27 -12.64
C SER A 20 -13.56 -16.46 -12.25
N GLN A 21 -14.38 -16.31 -11.19
CA GLN A 21 -15.36 -17.34 -10.80
C GLN A 21 -16.50 -17.51 -11.81
N GLN A 22 -16.85 -16.45 -12.52
CA GLN A 22 -18.03 -16.41 -13.42
C GLN A 22 -17.71 -15.87 -14.80
N HIS A 23 -16.50 -15.28 -15.01
CA HIS A 23 -16.13 -14.59 -16.22
C HIS A 23 -14.76 -15.01 -16.72
N GLU A 24 -14.51 -14.85 -18.01
CA GLU A 24 -13.18 -14.98 -18.60
C GLU A 24 -12.42 -13.68 -18.37
N VAL A 25 -11.39 -13.74 -17.51
CA VAL A 25 -10.62 -12.55 -17.11
C VAL A 25 -9.23 -12.61 -17.73
N THR A 26 -8.77 -11.50 -18.29
CA THR A 26 -7.37 -11.30 -18.70
C THR A 26 -6.80 -10.12 -17.94
N VAL A 27 -5.67 -10.31 -17.25
CA VAL A 27 -4.98 -9.24 -16.52
C VAL A 27 -3.80 -8.75 -17.36
N PHE A 28 -3.72 -7.44 -17.59
CA PHE A 28 -2.57 -6.78 -18.21
C PHE A 28 -1.74 -6.07 -17.16
N GLU A 29 -0.47 -6.45 -17.05
CA GLU A 29 0.49 -5.87 -16.13
C GLU A 29 1.68 -5.29 -16.91
N ALA A 30 2.04 -4.04 -16.60
CA ALA A 30 3.13 -3.35 -17.27
C ALA A 30 4.50 -3.89 -16.84
N GLU A 31 4.60 -4.36 -15.60
CA GLU A 31 5.83 -4.91 -15.03
C GLU A 31 5.95 -6.41 -15.35
N ARG A 32 7.18 -6.92 -15.24
CA ARG A 32 7.46 -8.35 -15.42
C ARG A 32 6.75 -9.25 -14.40
N GLN A 33 6.53 -8.73 -13.18
CA GLN A 33 5.91 -9.49 -12.10
C GLN A 33 4.68 -8.74 -11.58
N PRO A 34 3.52 -9.40 -11.50
CA PRO A 34 2.35 -8.83 -10.88
C PRO A 34 2.56 -8.66 -9.35
N GLY A 35 1.80 -7.76 -8.75
CA GLY A 35 1.85 -7.48 -7.32
C GLY A 35 1.78 -5.98 -6.99
N GLY A 36 2.24 -5.13 -7.92
CA GLY A 36 2.33 -3.69 -7.67
C GLY A 36 3.18 -3.39 -6.45
N HIS A 37 2.60 -2.73 -5.41
CA HIS A 37 3.28 -2.46 -4.15
C HIS A 37 3.58 -3.72 -3.30
N SER A 38 3.00 -4.87 -3.60
CA SER A 38 3.37 -6.16 -2.99
C SER A 38 4.63 -6.70 -3.65
N ARG A 39 5.75 -6.04 -3.38
CA ARG A 39 7.04 -6.29 -4.00
C ARG A 39 8.00 -6.87 -2.98
N THR A 40 8.32 -8.16 -3.13
CA THR A 40 9.34 -8.86 -2.34
C THR A 40 10.60 -9.04 -3.17
N ILE A 41 11.73 -8.57 -2.69
CA ILE A 41 13.04 -8.74 -3.31
C ILE A 41 13.68 -10.00 -2.74
N GLN A 42 14.03 -10.92 -3.63
CA GLN A 42 14.73 -12.14 -3.29
C GLN A 42 16.19 -12.04 -3.76
N PHE A 43 17.11 -12.29 -2.85
CA PHE A 43 18.55 -12.22 -3.14
C PHE A 43 19.33 -13.12 -2.19
N ARG A 44 20.57 -13.43 -2.57
CA ARG A 44 21.51 -14.19 -1.76
C ARG A 44 22.63 -13.29 -1.24
N LEU A 45 22.91 -13.37 0.06
CA LEU A 45 23.99 -12.65 0.72
C LEU A 45 24.63 -13.58 1.76
N ASP A 46 25.96 -13.69 1.77
CA ASP A 46 26.74 -14.55 2.68
C ASP A 46 26.16 -15.98 2.78
N ASP A 47 25.93 -16.60 1.61
CA ASP A 47 25.38 -17.95 1.46
C ASP A 47 23.99 -18.19 2.05
N ARG A 48 23.23 -17.12 2.34
CA ARG A 48 21.85 -17.17 2.82
C ARG A 48 20.90 -16.50 1.84
N ASP A 49 19.73 -17.09 1.67
CA ASP A 49 18.66 -16.52 0.86
C ASP A 49 17.76 -15.62 1.72
N TYR A 50 17.44 -14.43 1.21
CA TYR A 50 16.60 -13.45 1.87
C TYR A 50 15.42 -13.07 0.98
N SER A 51 14.28 -12.78 1.61
CA SER A 51 13.06 -12.29 0.98
C SER A 51 12.55 -11.08 1.74
N ILE A 52 12.69 -9.89 1.17
CA ILE A 52 12.43 -8.63 1.86
C ILE A 52 11.42 -7.81 1.07
N ASP A 53 10.34 -7.38 1.73
CA ASP A 53 9.34 -6.50 1.16
C ASP A 53 9.85 -5.06 1.09
N VAL A 54 9.64 -4.40 -0.06
CA VAL A 54 10.05 -3.02 -0.29
C VAL A 54 8.89 -2.06 -0.53
N GLY A 55 7.65 -2.57 -0.53
CA GLY A 55 6.43 -1.79 -0.68
C GLY A 55 5.44 -2.08 0.44
N PHE A 56 4.49 -2.99 0.23
CA PHE A 56 3.58 -3.42 1.28
C PHE A 56 4.26 -4.39 2.24
N ILE A 57 4.23 -4.07 3.56
CA ILE A 57 4.98 -4.81 4.60
C ILE A 57 4.06 -5.37 5.67
N VAL A 58 3.09 -4.58 6.15
CA VAL A 58 2.30 -4.89 7.36
C VAL A 58 0.81 -4.55 7.20
N TRP A 59 -0.02 -5.26 7.96
CA TRP A 59 -1.45 -4.95 8.19
C TRP A 59 -1.80 -5.20 9.65
N ASN A 60 -3.01 -4.83 10.08
CA ASN A 60 -3.46 -5.08 11.44
C ASN A 60 -4.86 -5.71 11.50
N ASP A 61 -5.22 -6.28 12.65
CA ASP A 61 -6.45 -7.01 12.89
C ASP A 61 -7.71 -6.15 13.02
N ARG A 62 -7.58 -4.82 13.04
CA ARG A 62 -8.70 -3.91 13.26
C ARG A 62 -9.18 -3.23 11.98
N THR A 63 -8.25 -2.78 11.16
CA THR A 63 -8.55 -1.92 10.01
C THR A 63 -8.41 -2.61 8.65
N TYR A 64 -8.11 -3.92 8.63
CA TYR A 64 -7.94 -4.72 7.41
C TYR A 64 -8.87 -5.95 7.33
N PRO A 65 -10.19 -5.83 7.61
CA PRO A 65 -11.09 -7.00 7.68
C PRO A 65 -11.21 -7.74 6.34
N LEU A 66 -11.31 -7.04 5.20
CA LEU A 66 -11.42 -7.67 3.88
C LEU A 66 -10.09 -8.30 3.44
N PHE A 67 -8.98 -7.63 3.70
CA PHE A 67 -7.67 -8.18 3.38
C PHE A 67 -7.37 -9.43 4.24
N MET A 68 -7.71 -9.42 5.52
CA MET A 68 -7.59 -10.59 6.39
C MET A 68 -8.46 -11.76 5.90
N GLU A 69 -9.70 -11.47 5.48
CA GLU A 69 -10.58 -12.50 4.90
C GLU A 69 -10.00 -13.05 3.59
N LEU A 70 -9.45 -12.18 2.74
CA LEU A 70 -8.75 -12.61 1.53
C LEU A 70 -7.57 -13.53 1.86
N LEU A 71 -6.71 -13.18 2.81
CA LEU A 71 -5.59 -14.03 3.24
C LEU A 71 -6.06 -15.39 3.78
N ARG A 72 -7.14 -15.39 4.58
CA ARG A 72 -7.76 -16.63 5.10
C ARG A 72 -8.23 -17.54 3.96
N LEU A 73 -8.90 -16.97 2.94
CA LEU A 73 -9.38 -17.73 1.78
C LEU A 73 -8.24 -18.26 0.90
N LEU A 74 -7.10 -17.58 0.90
CA LEU A 74 -5.89 -17.99 0.19
C LEU A 74 -5.01 -18.95 1.01
N ASP A 75 -5.40 -19.29 2.24
CA ASP A 75 -4.59 -20.09 3.18
C ASP A 75 -3.19 -19.48 3.39
N VAL A 76 -3.14 -18.16 3.63
CA VAL A 76 -1.93 -17.42 3.92
C VAL A 76 -1.94 -16.91 5.35
N ALA A 77 -1.06 -17.44 6.17
CA ALA A 77 -0.93 -17.02 7.56
C ALA A 77 -0.15 -15.71 7.70
N GLY A 78 -0.53 -14.89 8.68
CA GLY A 78 0.24 -13.75 9.15
C GLY A 78 1.09 -14.09 10.37
N ALA A 79 2.27 -13.48 10.49
CA ALA A 79 3.08 -13.49 11.70
C ALA A 79 2.88 -12.18 12.46
N PRO A 80 2.61 -12.20 13.78
CA PRO A 80 2.52 -10.98 14.58
C PRO A 80 3.84 -10.21 14.49
N THR A 81 3.77 -8.87 14.33
CA THR A 81 4.94 -8.00 14.29
C THR A 81 4.72 -6.73 15.11
N GLU A 82 5.79 -5.98 15.30
CA GLU A 82 5.71 -4.72 16.03
C GLU A 82 5.71 -3.52 15.07
N MET A 83 4.94 -2.51 15.46
CA MET A 83 4.83 -1.26 14.74
C MET A 83 5.31 -0.13 15.64
N SER A 84 6.62 -0.03 15.79
CA SER A 84 7.29 0.98 16.60
C SER A 84 7.80 2.13 15.74
N PHE A 85 7.89 3.32 16.34
CA PHE A 85 8.29 4.54 15.66
C PHE A 85 9.40 5.26 16.42
N ALA A 86 10.44 5.67 15.69
CA ALA A 86 11.55 6.48 16.19
C ALA A 86 11.72 7.75 15.37
N VAL A 87 12.30 8.76 16.00
CA VAL A 87 12.73 10.00 15.38
C VAL A 87 14.20 10.25 15.65
N ARG A 88 14.92 10.60 14.57
CA ARG A 88 16.27 11.17 14.61
C ARG A 88 16.23 12.54 13.95
N CYS A 89 16.64 13.58 14.65
CA CYS A 89 16.73 14.93 14.12
C CYS A 89 18.20 15.37 14.01
N ASP A 90 18.68 15.54 12.78
CA ASP A 90 20.09 15.91 12.54
C ASP A 90 20.40 17.37 12.95
N ARG A 91 19.37 18.25 13.03
CA ARG A 91 19.56 19.64 13.48
C ARG A 91 19.80 19.76 14.97
N THR A 92 19.04 19.00 15.76
CA THR A 92 19.02 19.13 17.24
C THR A 92 19.78 17.98 17.93
N GLY A 93 20.18 16.96 17.16
CA GLY A 93 20.75 15.74 17.69
C GLY A 93 19.77 14.92 18.54
N LEU A 94 18.45 15.20 18.45
CA LEU A 94 17.41 14.46 19.17
C LEU A 94 17.22 13.08 18.58
N GLU A 95 17.28 12.05 19.43
CA GLU A 95 16.94 10.67 19.07
C GLU A 95 16.07 10.06 20.17
N TYR A 96 14.92 9.51 19.78
CA TYR A 96 14.02 8.81 20.71
C TYR A 96 13.12 7.82 19.96
N SER A 97 12.53 6.88 20.69
CA SER A 97 11.49 5.97 20.22
C SER A 97 10.29 5.99 21.15
N GLY A 98 9.09 5.93 20.60
CA GLY A 98 7.84 5.88 21.35
C GLY A 98 7.47 4.51 21.92
N THR A 99 8.32 3.50 21.81
CA THR A 99 8.00 2.09 22.13
C THR A 99 7.98 1.83 23.65
N SER A 100 8.87 2.48 24.40
CA SER A 100 9.02 2.28 25.84
C SER A 100 9.63 3.51 26.49
N LEU A 101 9.55 3.63 27.82
CA LEU A 101 10.26 4.68 28.55
C LEU A 101 11.77 4.65 28.28
N ASN A 102 12.35 3.47 28.09
CA ASN A 102 13.75 3.31 27.71
C ASN A 102 14.06 3.88 26.33
N GLY A 103 13.15 3.73 25.38
CA GLY A 103 13.22 4.32 24.04
C GLY A 103 12.96 5.82 24.04
N VAL A 104 11.93 6.31 24.75
CA VAL A 104 11.64 7.75 24.90
C VAL A 104 12.87 8.49 25.46
N PHE A 105 13.52 7.93 26.46
CA PHE A 105 14.74 8.47 27.06
C PHE A 105 16.00 7.74 26.59
N ALA A 106 16.07 7.35 25.30
CA ALA A 106 17.27 6.73 24.71
C ALA A 106 18.52 7.60 24.95
N GLN A 107 18.35 8.93 24.88
CA GLN A 107 19.32 9.93 25.31
C GLN A 107 19.01 10.37 26.74
N ARG A 108 19.71 9.83 27.74
CA ARG A 108 19.46 10.10 29.19
C ARG A 108 19.52 11.58 29.57
N SER A 109 20.35 12.38 28.90
CA SER A 109 20.41 13.84 29.09
C SER A 109 19.09 14.57 28.85
N ARG A 110 18.19 13.98 28.06
CA ARG A 110 16.86 14.56 27.77
C ARG A 110 15.88 14.52 28.95
N LEU A 111 16.16 13.71 29.98
CA LEU A 111 15.41 13.74 31.25
C LEU A 111 15.45 15.14 31.92
N LEU A 112 16.54 15.90 31.69
CA LEU A 112 16.71 17.25 32.23
C LEU A 112 16.35 18.35 31.21
N SER A 113 15.77 18.01 30.05
CA SER A 113 15.43 18.98 29.00
C SER A 113 13.97 19.42 29.12
N PRO A 114 13.67 20.67 29.55
CA PRO A 114 12.28 21.15 29.67
C PRO A 114 11.51 21.11 28.35
N SER A 115 12.20 21.41 27.22
CA SER A 115 11.60 21.38 25.89
C SER A 115 11.22 19.96 25.45
N PHE A 116 12.02 18.96 25.80
CA PHE A 116 11.72 17.56 25.50
C PHE A 116 10.57 17.05 26.39
N LEU A 117 10.60 17.35 27.70
CA LEU A 117 9.51 16.99 28.62
C LEU A 117 8.18 17.64 28.19
N ARG A 118 8.20 18.90 27.73
CA ARG A 118 7.03 19.56 27.17
C ARG A 118 6.51 18.82 25.92
N MET A 119 7.41 18.37 25.04
CA MET A 119 7.01 17.57 23.87
C MET A 119 6.30 16.27 24.31
N VAL A 120 6.82 15.56 25.29
CA VAL A 120 6.20 14.33 25.82
C VAL A 120 4.80 14.62 26.41
N LEU A 121 4.66 15.71 27.18
CA LEU A 121 3.36 16.13 27.69
C LEU A 121 2.38 16.51 26.57
N ASP A 122 2.85 17.19 25.52
CA ASP A 122 2.02 17.52 24.37
C ASP A 122 1.59 16.26 23.60
N ILE A 123 2.40 15.19 23.52
CA ILE A 123 2.00 13.88 22.97
C ILE A 123 0.83 13.29 23.79
N LEU A 124 0.97 13.23 25.12
CA LEU A 124 -0.08 12.70 25.99
C LEU A 124 -1.38 13.52 25.87
N ARG A 125 -1.24 14.85 25.83
CA ARG A 125 -2.37 15.78 25.63
C ARG A 125 -3.04 15.57 24.27
N PHE A 126 -2.27 15.40 23.20
CA PHE A 126 -2.81 15.14 21.86
C PHE A 126 -3.57 13.82 21.82
N ASN A 127 -3.03 12.76 22.42
CA ASN A 127 -3.71 11.47 22.49
C ASN A 127 -5.09 11.58 23.20
N SER A 128 -5.13 12.32 24.31
CA SER A 128 -6.39 12.55 25.05
C SER A 128 -7.38 13.40 24.26
N LEU A 129 -6.94 14.55 23.73
CA LEU A 129 -7.80 15.48 22.99
C LEU A 129 -8.21 14.94 21.64
N GLY A 130 -7.31 14.25 20.92
CA GLY A 130 -7.58 13.76 19.57
C GLY A 130 -8.70 12.74 19.52
N ALA A 131 -8.84 11.92 20.56
CA ALA A 131 -9.93 10.97 20.66
C ALA A 131 -11.32 11.65 20.74
N SER A 132 -11.42 12.76 21.48
CA SER A 132 -12.67 13.55 21.59
C SER A 132 -12.86 14.54 20.45
N ASP A 133 -11.78 15.10 19.92
CA ASP A 133 -11.83 16.10 18.86
C ASP A 133 -12.19 15.50 17.50
N ALA A 134 -11.96 14.21 17.28
CA ALA A 134 -12.24 13.54 16.00
C ALA A 134 -13.69 13.73 15.51
N ASP A 135 -14.63 13.84 16.44
CA ASP A 135 -16.06 14.03 16.15
C ASP A 135 -16.50 15.52 16.18
N LEU A 136 -15.61 16.43 16.58
CA LEU A 136 -15.92 17.84 16.82
C LEU A 136 -15.26 18.81 15.82
N VAL A 137 -14.17 18.38 15.16
CA VAL A 137 -13.44 19.23 14.21
C VAL A 137 -14.15 19.31 12.86
N GLY A 138 -14.12 20.50 12.24
CA GLY A 138 -14.67 20.68 10.91
C GLY A 138 -13.84 20.01 9.83
N SER A 139 -14.49 19.55 8.76
CA SER A 139 -13.87 18.85 7.64
C SER A 139 -12.85 19.69 6.86
N THR A 140 -12.86 21.01 7.02
CA THR A 140 -11.96 21.96 6.32
C THR A 140 -10.78 22.43 7.16
N GLU A 141 -10.76 22.17 8.47
CA GLU A 141 -9.64 22.56 9.33
C GLU A 141 -8.41 21.71 9.02
N THR A 142 -7.28 22.35 8.74
CA THR A 142 -6.02 21.62 8.45
C THR A 142 -5.28 21.25 9.74
N VAL A 143 -4.38 20.25 9.64
CA VAL A 143 -3.46 19.86 10.73
C VAL A 143 -2.72 21.09 11.26
N GLY A 144 -2.17 21.93 10.38
CA GLY A 144 -1.44 23.14 10.79
C GLY A 144 -2.31 24.15 11.54
N GLN A 145 -3.58 24.33 11.12
CA GLN A 145 -4.54 25.23 11.82
C GLN A 145 -4.91 24.68 13.18
N TYR A 146 -5.24 23.40 13.27
CA TYR A 146 -5.56 22.71 14.52
C TYR A 146 -4.42 22.82 15.54
N LEU A 147 -3.17 22.56 15.12
CA LEU A 147 -2.00 22.64 15.99
C LEU A 147 -1.78 24.06 16.56
N ARG A 148 -2.04 25.09 15.74
CA ARG A 148 -1.97 26.49 16.19
C ARG A 148 -3.11 26.81 17.18
N ARG A 149 -4.34 26.47 16.84
CA ARG A 149 -5.52 26.71 17.67
C ARG A 149 -5.43 26.03 19.04
N ARG A 150 -4.95 24.78 19.08
CA ARG A 150 -4.78 24.01 20.31
C ARG A 150 -3.48 24.37 21.08
N GLY A 151 -2.60 25.21 20.53
CA GLY A 151 -1.41 25.69 21.23
C GLY A 151 -0.35 24.63 21.49
N PHE A 152 -0.20 23.65 20.58
CA PHE A 152 0.85 22.66 20.67
C PHE A 152 2.25 23.25 20.44
N GLY A 153 3.23 22.80 21.23
CA GLY A 153 4.60 23.28 21.18
C GLY A 153 5.35 22.89 19.90
N ARG A 154 6.43 23.62 19.60
CA ARG A 154 7.27 23.38 18.41
C ARG A 154 7.83 21.96 18.39
N GLY A 155 8.32 21.46 19.55
CA GLY A 155 8.89 20.10 19.65
C GLY A 155 7.86 19.03 19.26
N PHE A 156 6.60 19.13 19.70
CA PHE A 156 5.54 18.21 19.32
C PHE A 156 5.26 18.25 17.81
N LYS A 157 5.18 19.45 17.23
CA LYS A 157 4.93 19.61 15.80
C LYS A 157 6.05 19.01 14.95
N GLU A 158 7.29 19.44 15.19
CA GLU A 158 8.45 19.14 14.33
C GLU A 158 9.10 17.79 14.61
N HIS A 159 8.92 17.21 15.79
CA HIS A 159 9.59 15.98 16.17
C HIS A 159 8.64 14.82 16.51
N TYR A 160 7.32 15.01 16.39
CA TYR A 160 6.35 13.93 16.59
C TYR A 160 5.29 13.89 15.50
N LEU A 161 4.33 14.85 15.48
CA LEU A 161 3.12 14.71 14.66
C LEU A 161 3.41 14.84 13.16
N LEU A 162 4.11 15.89 12.75
CA LEU A 162 4.41 16.11 11.32
C LEU A 162 5.33 15.01 10.75
N PRO A 163 6.43 14.60 11.46
CA PRO A 163 7.22 13.46 11.02
C PRO A 163 6.44 12.15 10.89
N MET A 164 5.62 11.83 11.89
CA MET A 164 4.85 10.59 11.88
C MET A 164 3.82 10.58 10.73
N GLY A 165 3.08 11.66 10.56
CA GLY A 165 2.13 11.78 9.47
C GLY A 165 2.83 11.75 8.11
N ALA A 166 3.90 12.51 7.93
CA ALA A 166 4.70 12.51 6.70
C ALA A 166 5.23 11.11 6.36
N ALA A 167 5.63 10.32 7.36
CA ALA A 167 6.09 8.93 7.17
C ALA A 167 4.94 8.00 6.74
N ILE A 168 3.75 8.11 7.35
CA ILE A 168 2.59 7.26 7.04
C ILE A 168 2.15 7.45 5.57
N TRP A 169 2.12 8.70 5.11
CA TRP A 169 1.64 9.03 3.76
C TRP A 169 2.76 9.32 2.76
N SER A 170 4.03 9.10 3.14
CA SER A 170 5.20 9.31 2.28
C SER A 170 5.19 10.67 1.57
N CYS A 171 4.83 11.73 2.29
CA CYS A 171 4.73 13.10 1.78
C CYS A 171 5.59 14.09 2.59
N PRO A 172 5.96 15.27 2.05
CA PRO A 172 6.64 16.31 2.80
C PRO A 172 5.86 16.79 4.02
N MET A 173 6.55 17.17 5.12
CA MET A 173 5.91 17.67 6.35
C MET A 173 5.01 18.87 6.11
N GLY A 174 5.39 19.78 5.19
CA GLY A 174 4.56 20.93 4.81
C GLY A 174 3.27 20.50 4.16
N THR A 175 3.32 19.55 3.24
CA THR A 175 2.12 18.97 2.60
C THR A 175 1.23 18.28 3.62
N PHE A 176 1.79 17.54 4.58
CA PHE A 176 1.00 16.93 5.65
C PHE A 176 0.32 17.95 6.55
N ALA A 177 0.94 19.10 6.79
CA ALA A 177 0.32 20.18 7.58
C ALA A 177 -0.96 20.74 6.94
N ASP A 178 -1.15 20.56 5.63
CA ASP A 178 -2.35 20.98 4.89
C ASP A 178 -3.44 19.90 4.82
N PHE A 179 -3.18 18.70 5.31
CA PHE A 179 -4.20 17.64 5.35
C PHE A 179 -5.35 18.03 6.30
N PRO A 180 -6.60 17.58 6.01
CA PRO A 180 -7.72 17.76 6.93
C PRO A 180 -7.46 17.07 8.27
N ILE A 181 -7.54 17.82 9.38
CA ILE A 181 -7.27 17.25 10.71
C ILE A 181 -8.29 16.18 11.09
N GLN A 182 -9.55 16.33 10.70
CA GLN A 182 -10.60 15.33 10.94
C GLN A 182 -10.16 13.96 10.41
N PHE A 183 -9.73 13.90 9.16
CA PHE A 183 -9.21 12.67 8.55
C PHE A 183 -8.05 12.05 9.35
N ILE A 184 -7.11 12.88 9.81
CA ILE A 184 -5.95 12.42 10.59
C ILE A 184 -6.38 11.85 11.95
N LEU A 185 -7.27 12.54 12.66
CA LEU A 185 -7.74 12.06 13.95
C LEU A 185 -8.57 10.78 13.85
N GLU A 186 -9.43 10.67 12.86
CA GLU A 186 -10.17 9.42 12.57
C GLU A 186 -9.23 8.27 12.23
N PHE A 187 -8.25 8.52 11.36
CA PHE A 187 -7.24 7.53 11.01
C PHE A 187 -6.44 7.09 12.24
N TYR A 188 -5.94 8.04 13.05
CA TYR A 188 -5.17 7.74 14.25
C TYR A 188 -6.01 6.98 15.29
N ARG A 189 -7.28 7.33 15.46
CA ARG A 189 -8.22 6.60 16.32
C ARG A 189 -8.39 5.16 15.85
N ASN A 190 -8.68 4.95 14.58
CA ASN A 190 -8.91 3.63 14.00
C ASN A 190 -7.67 2.72 14.06
N HIS A 191 -6.48 3.30 13.90
CA HIS A 191 -5.21 2.58 13.97
C HIS A 191 -4.60 2.51 15.39
N GLY A 192 -5.32 2.99 16.41
CA GLY A 192 -4.87 2.96 17.80
C GLY A 192 -3.67 3.87 18.10
N LEU A 193 -3.38 4.87 17.23
CA LEU A 193 -2.26 5.79 17.40
C LEU A 193 -2.53 6.87 18.47
N LEU A 194 -3.80 7.10 18.84
CA LEU A 194 -4.21 7.96 19.94
C LEU A 194 -4.29 7.22 21.28
N SER A 195 -3.96 5.94 21.33
CA SER A 195 -4.04 5.12 22.54
C SER A 195 -2.68 4.60 22.98
N LEU A 196 -2.46 4.54 24.28
CA LEU A 196 -1.27 3.89 24.86
C LEU A 196 -1.52 2.40 25.10
N THR A 197 -2.78 2.00 25.22
CA THR A 197 -3.22 0.63 25.49
C THR A 197 -4.22 0.19 24.42
N ASN A 198 -4.51 -1.11 24.32
CA ASN A 198 -5.47 -1.66 23.36
C ASN A 198 -5.20 -1.23 21.90
N ARG A 199 -3.92 -1.27 21.50
CA ARG A 199 -3.50 -1.04 20.11
C ARG A 199 -3.83 -2.27 19.27
N PRO A 200 -4.14 -2.11 17.96
CA PRO A 200 -4.30 -3.26 17.07
C PRO A 200 -3.01 -4.07 17.01
N GLN A 201 -3.14 -5.37 16.87
CA GLN A 201 -1.99 -6.25 16.59
C GLN A 201 -1.63 -6.12 15.10
N TRP A 202 -0.36 -5.86 14.85
CA TRP A 202 0.17 -5.80 13.49
C TRP A 202 0.73 -7.16 13.08
N TYR A 203 0.68 -7.43 11.80
CA TYR A 203 1.13 -8.69 11.19
C TYR A 203 1.95 -8.40 9.93
N THR A 204 2.81 -9.35 9.59
CA THR A 204 3.54 -9.42 8.33
C THR A 204 3.35 -10.80 7.69
N ILE A 205 3.64 -10.93 6.38
CA ILE A 205 3.57 -12.23 5.70
C ILE A 205 4.93 -12.90 5.78
N PRO A 206 5.05 -14.08 6.42
CA PRO A 206 6.29 -14.84 6.43
C PRO A 206 6.81 -15.10 5.01
N GLY A 207 8.08 -14.77 4.77
CA GLY A 207 8.70 -14.91 3.45
C GLY A 207 8.30 -13.83 2.44
N GLY A 208 7.54 -12.81 2.86
CA GLY A 208 7.19 -11.63 2.09
C GLY A 208 5.81 -11.68 1.41
N SER A 209 5.35 -10.51 1.03
CA SER A 209 4.03 -10.27 0.42
C SER A 209 3.80 -11.01 -0.90
N ARG A 210 4.87 -11.37 -1.62
CA ARG A 210 4.80 -12.23 -2.81
C ARG A 210 4.05 -13.53 -2.57
N ASN A 211 4.08 -14.08 -1.35
CA ASN A 211 3.45 -15.36 -1.04
C ASN A 211 1.93 -15.30 -1.23
N TYR A 212 1.26 -14.23 -0.78
CA TYR A 212 -0.17 -14.09 -1.01
C TYR A 212 -0.47 -13.78 -2.48
N VAL A 213 0.36 -12.99 -3.16
CA VAL A 213 0.19 -12.70 -4.60
C VAL A 213 0.22 -13.99 -5.41
N THR A 214 1.19 -14.87 -5.14
CA THR A 214 1.30 -16.17 -5.82
C THR A 214 0.04 -17.01 -5.64
N ARG A 215 -0.53 -17.06 -4.43
CA ARG A 215 -1.79 -17.77 -4.16
C ARG A 215 -2.99 -17.12 -4.85
N LEU A 216 -3.05 -15.79 -4.82
CA LEU A 216 -4.14 -15.00 -5.38
C LEU A 216 -4.28 -15.18 -6.88
N ILE A 217 -3.17 -15.24 -7.61
CA ILE A 217 -3.16 -15.36 -9.08
C ILE A 217 -3.38 -16.79 -9.58
N GLN A 218 -3.22 -17.81 -8.74
CA GLN A 218 -3.23 -19.22 -9.14
C GLN A 218 -4.43 -19.61 -10.03
N PRO A 219 -5.67 -19.15 -9.79
CA PRO A 219 -6.82 -19.54 -10.61
C PRO A 219 -6.83 -19.00 -12.04
N PHE A 220 -6.01 -17.99 -12.34
CA PHE A 220 -5.96 -17.29 -13.64
C PHE A 220 -4.54 -16.93 -14.07
N ALA A 221 -3.54 -17.65 -13.56
CA ALA A 221 -2.12 -17.37 -13.83
C ALA A 221 -1.78 -17.41 -15.33
N ASP A 222 -2.42 -18.28 -16.10
CA ASP A 222 -2.29 -18.43 -17.55
C ASP A 222 -2.91 -17.26 -18.35
N ARG A 223 -3.68 -16.41 -17.68
CA ARG A 223 -4.36 -15.25 -18.27
C ARG A 223 -3.79 -13.91 -17.78
N ILE A 224 -2.59 -13.94 -17.21
CA ILE A 224 -1.85 -12.72 -16.86
C ILE A 224 -0.86 -12.44 -17.98
N VAL A 225 -0.99 -11.29 -18.62
CA VAL A 225 -0.08 -10.79 -19.64
C VAL A 225 0.85 -9.77 -18.98
N SER A 226 2.04 -10.23 -18.60
CA SER A 226 3.10 -9.39 -18.01
C SER A 226 3.97 -8.73 -19.08
N ASP A 227 4.78 -7.74 -18.71
CA ASP A 227 5.57 -6.92 -19.66
C ASP A 227 4.69 -6.32 -20.77
N ALA A 228 3.41 -6.05 -20.49
CA ALA A 228 2.42 -5.63 -21.45
C ALA A 228 1.76 -4.31 -21.04
N PRO A 229 2.50 -3.18 -21.08
CA PRO A 229 1.93 -1.89 -20.74
C PRO A 229 0.82 -1.53 -21.71
N VAL A 230 -0.40 -1.36 -21.17
CA VAL A 230 -1.54 -0.86 -21.95
C VAL A 230 -1.26 0.59 -22.29
N ARG A 231 -1.51 0.97 -23.56
CA ARG A 231 -1.28 2.31 -24.07
C ARG A 231 -2.56 3.09 -24.29
N ARG A 232 -3.65 2.35 -24.56
CA ARG A 232 -4.93 2.99 -24.89
C ARG A 232 -6.11 2.05 -24.66
N ILE A 233 -7.21 2.65 -24.22
CA ILE A 233 -8.53 2.02 -24.09
C ILE A 233 -9.50 2.75 -25.02
N ARG A 234 -10.00 2.04 -26.05
CA ARG A 234 -11.07 2.52 -26.95
C ARG A 234 -12.36 1.85 -26.58
N ARG A 235 -13.42 2.64 -26.49
CA ARG A 235 -14.74 2.16 -26.08
C ARG A 235 -15.75 2.37 -27.21
N SER A 236 -16.57 1.36 -27.48
CA SER A 236 -17.69 1.42 -28.36
C SER A 236 -19.01 1.07 -27.63
N ALA A 237 -20.12 1.10 -28.31
CA ALA A 237 -21.40 0.68 -27.75
C ALA A 237 -21.43 -0.82 -27.41
N THR A 238 -20.62 -1.66 -28.06
CA THR A 238 -20.68 -3.12 -27.97
C THR A 238 -19.45 -3.74 -27.31
N ALA A 239 -18.28 -3.08 -27.31
CA ALA A 239 -17.02 -3.64 -26.87
C ALA A 239 -16.04 -2.58 -26.38
N VAL A 240 -15.01 -3.04 -25.67
CA VAL A 240 -13.81 -2.27 -25.28
C VAL A 240 -12.60 -2.88 -25.96
N THR A 241 -11.78 -2.06 -26.60
CA THR A 241 -10.50 -2.49 -27.18
C THR A 241 -9.36 -2.05 -26.27
N VAL A 242 -8.55 -3.00 -25.80
CA VAL A 242 -7.31 -2.78 -25.06
C VAL A 242 -6.15 -2.81 -26.07
N VAL A 243 -5.35 -1.73 -26.10
CA VAL A 243 -4.22 -1.58 -27.00
C VAL A 243 -2.94 -1.58 -26.18
N THR A 244 -2.04 -2.51 -26.49
CA THR A 244 -0.66 -2.56 -25.99
C THR A 244 0.32 -2.15 -27.11
N ASP A 245 1.62 -2.24 -26.86
CA ASP A 245 2.63 -1.99 -27.91
C ASP A 245 2.63 -3.05 -29.02
N THR A 246 2.11 -4.24 -28.73
CA THR A 246 2.19 -5.40 -29.65
C THR A 246 0.84 -5.97 -30.09
N THR A 247 -0.24 -5.65 -29.36
CA THR A 247 -1.55 -6.28 -29.60
C THR A 247 -2.71 -5.30 -29.44
N GLU A 248 -3.79 -5.59 -30.16
CA GLU A 248 -5.11 -5.03 -29.91
C GLU A 248 -6.09 -6.19 -29.60
N SER A 249 -6.75 -6.13 -28.44
CA SER A 249 -7.66 -7.18 -27.98
C SER A 249 -9.00 -6.61 -27.58
N SER A 250 -10.09 -7.30 -27.96
CA SER A 250 -11.46 -6.86 -27.67
C SER A 250 -12.04 -7.61 -26.48
N PHE A 251 -12.76 -6.86 -25.61
CA PHE A 251 -13.40 -7.35 -24.38
C PHE A 251 -14.81 -6.79 -24.27
N ASP A 252 -15.66 -7.45 -23.46
CA ASP A 252 -17.00 -6.96 -23.17
C ASP A 252 -16.94 -5.78 -22.18
N GLU A 253 -16.03 -5.83 -21.21
CA GLU A 253 -15.85 -4.85 -20.13
C GLU A 253 -14.36 -4.69 -19.80
N VAL A 254 -14.01 -3.53 -19.20
CA VAL A 254 -12.65 -3.29 -18.67
C VAL A 254 -12.73 -2.77 -17.24
N VAL A 255 -11.81 -3.27 -16.38
CA VAL A 255 -11.56 -2.76 -15.04
C VAL A 255 -10.18 -2.11 -15.02
N LEU A 256 -10.12 -0.78 -14.86
CA LEU A 256 -8.89 -0.03 -14.70
C LEU A 256 -8.51 -0.04 -13.23
N ALA A 257 -7.44 -0.77 -12.90
CA ALA A 257 -6.97 -1.04 -11.53
C ALA A 257 -5.57 -0.45 -11.27
N CYS A 258 -5.17 0.52 -12.08
CA CYS A 258 -3.95 1.32 -11.93
C CYS A 258 -4.23 2.63 -11.15
N HIS A 259 -3.24 3.52 -11.06
CA HIS A 259 -3.44 4.84 -10.48
C HIS A 259 -4.48 5.65 -11.27
N SER A 260 -5.16 6.59 -10.62
CA SER A 260 -6.25 7.34 -11.26
C SER A 260 -5.76 8.20 -12.43
N ASP A 261 -4.59 8.82 -12.30
CA ASP A 261 -3.93 9.59 -13.36
C ASP A 261 -3.55 8.70 -14.56
N GLN A 262 -3.03 7.51 -14.29
CA GLN A 262 -2.74 6.51 -15.32
C GLN A 262 -4.03 6.03 -15.99
N ALA A 263 -5.07 5.71 -15.21
CA ALA A 263 -6.36 5.29 -15.74
C ALA A 263 -6.97 6.34 -16.67
N LEU A 264 -6.91 7.62 -16.27
CA LEU A 264 -7.38 8.73 -17.09
C LEU A 264 -6.58 8.85 -18.40
N ALA A 265 -5.25 8.74 -18.32
CA ALA A 265 -4.36 8.84 -19.47
C ALA A 265 -4.58 7.70 -20.51
N LEU A 266 -5.04 6.53 -20.06
CA LEU A 266 -5.33 5.40 -20.94
C LEU A 266 -6.64 5.58 -21.74
N LEU A 267 -7.58 6.37 -21.26
CA LEU A 267 -8.88 6.56 -21.93
C LEU A 267 -8.74 7.47 -23.15
N GLU A 268 -9.09 6.97 -24.33
CA GLU A 268 -9.05 7.75 -25.58
C GLU A 268 -10.06 8.90 -25.57
N GLN A 269 -11.24 8.67 -24.98
CA GLN A 269 -12.32 9.63 -24.87
C GLN A 269 -12.93 9.57 -23.46
N PRO A 270 -12.28 10.17 -22.44
CA PRO A 270 -12.86 10.23 -21.11
C PRO A 270 -14.12 11.12 -21.10
N THR A 271 -15.08 10.79 -20.25
CA THR A 271 -16.23 11.66 -19.97
C THR A 271 -15.82 12.82 -19.07
N ALA A 272 -16.66 13.85 -18.94
CA ALA A 272 -16.42 14.94 -18.01
C ALA A 272 -16.33 14.46 -16.55
N ASP A 273 -17.17 13.49 -16.17
CA ASP A 273 -17.18 12.90 -14.82
C ASP A 273 -15.92 12.07 -14.57
N GLU A 274 -15.49 11.24 -15.51
CA GLU A 274 -14.22 10.50 -15.43
C GLU A 274 -13.04 11.47 -15.30
N THR A 275 -13.00 12.52 -16.12
CA THR A 275 -11.93 13.53 -16.05
C THR A 275 -11.89 14.21 -14.68
N ARG A 276 -13.04 14.70 -14.19
CA ARG A 276 -13.15 15.36 -12.89
C ARG A 276 -12.71 14.44 -11.75
N SER A 277 -13.28 13.22 -11.68
CA SER A 277 -13.04 12.33 -10.57
C SER A 277 -11.61 11.78 -10.57
N LEU A 278 -11.09 11.34 -11.72
CA LEU A 278 -9.77 10.70 -11.81
C LEU A 278 -8.62 11.70 -11.66
N SER A 279 -8.76 12.95 -12.14
CA SER A 279 -7.74 13.99 -11.97
C SER A 279 -7.64 14.53 -10.55
N GLY A 280 -8.63 14.28 -9.71
CA GLY A 280 -8.66 14.79 -8.33
C GLY A 280 -7.79 14.05 -7.32
N PHE A 281 -7.04 13.02 -7.77
CA PHE A 281 -6.10 12.25 -6.93
C PHE A 281 -4.67 12.46 -7.43
N PRO A 282 -3.95 13.48 -6.96
CA PRO A 282 -2.55 13.68 -7.30
C PRO A 282 -1.65 12.62 -6.65
N TYR A 283 -0.46 12.39 -7.23
CA TYR A 283 0.50 11.42 -6.74
C TYR A 283 1.87 12.05 -6.47
N SER A 284 2.57 11.54 -5.46
CA SER A 284 3.99 11.81 -5.22
C SER A 284 4.82 10.58 -5.56
N SER A 285 5.91 10.79 -6.29
CA SER A 285 6.89 9.74 -6.56
C SER A 285 7.89 9.65 -5.41
N ASN A 286 8.17 8.43 -4.93
CA ASN A 286 9.09 8.16 -3.85
C ASN A 286 10.16 7.17 -4.30
N ASP A 287 11.43 7.52 -4.06
CA ASP A 287 12.55 6.61 -4.24
C ASP A 287 12.61 5.66 -3.05
N VAL A 288 12.76 4.36 -3.30
CA VAL A 288 12.81 3.31 -2.28
C VAL A 288 14.07 2.49 -2.48
N VAL A 289 14.88 2.39 -1.43
CA VAL A 289 16.17 1.69 -1.47
C VAL A 289 16.22 0.60 -0.42
N LEU A 290 16.47 -0.65 -0.84
CA LEU A 290 16.82 -1.75 0.06
C LEU A 290 18.34 -1.76 0.24
N HIS A 291 18.82 -1.73 1.48
CA HIS A 291 20.23 -1.61 1.81
C HIS A 291 20.57 -2.20 3.18
N THR A 292 21.88 -2.26 3.51
CA THR A 292 22.42 -2.72 4.79
C THR A 292 23.14 -1.62 5.58
N ASP A 293 23.00 -0.35 5.21
CA ASP A 293 23.66 0.76 5.88
C ASP A 293 22.93 1.15 7.18
N GLU A 294 23.47 0.75 8.33
CA GLU A 294 22.96 1.07 9.66
C GLU A 294 23.15 2.55 10.06
N THR A 295 24.02 3.31 9.37
CA THR A 295 24.31 4.70 9.74
C THR A 295 23.13 5.63 9.53
N ILE A 296 22.15 5.20 8.72
CA ILE A 296 20.87 5.89 8.49
C ILE A 296 19.97 5.82 9.72
N LEU A 297 20.04 4.74 10.50
CA LEU A 297 19.28 4.54 11.73
C LEU A 297 19.76 5.48 12.87
N PRO A 298 18.98 5.65 13.95
CA PRO A 298 19.44 6.37 15.14
C PRO A 298 20.77 5.82 15.64
N ARG A 299 21.68 6.71 16.10
CA ARG A 299 22.99 6.31 16.67
C ARG A 299 22.80 5.45 17.91
N SER A 300 21.79 5.77 18.73
CA SER A 300 21.42 4.97 19.88
C SER A 300 20.60 3.76 19.46
N ARG A 301 21.14 2.54 19.58
CA ARG A 301 20.38 1.31 19.30
C ARG A 301 19.13 1.16 20.18
N ARG A 302 19.03 1.85 21.32
CA ARG A 302 17.82 1.91 22.18
C ARG A 302 16.66 2.66 21.50
N ALA A 303 16.96 3.50 20.51
CA ALA A 303 15.96 4.20 19.73
C ALA A 303 15.57 3.47 18.43
N TRP A 304 16.23 2.36 18.08
CA TRP A 304 15.88 1.60 16.89
C TRP A 304 14.44 1.09 16.97
N SER A 305 13.71 1.29 15.91
CA SER A 305 12.31 0.95 15.81
C SER A 305 12.01 0.34 14.43
N ALA A 306 10.83 -0.23 14.28
CA ALA A 306 10.34 -0.71 13.01
C ALA A 306 10.35 0.41 11.94
N TRP A 307 9.91 1.62 12.33
CA TRP A 307 9.93 2.83 11.50
C TRP A 307 10.84 3.88 12.13
N ASN A 308 11.86 4.31 11.39
CA ASN A 308 12.83 5.31 11.84
C ASN A 308 12.74 6.53 10.93
N TYR A 309 12.11 7.60 11.43
CA TYR A 309 12.00 8.86 10.71
C TYR A 309 13.22 9.73 10.94
N ARG A 310 13.80 10.26 9.88
CA ARG A 310 14.90 11.20 9.94
C ARG A 310 14.43 12.60 9.55
N VAL A 311 14.57 13.55 10.47
CA VAL A 311 14.41 14.98 10.21
C VAL A 311 15.77 15.49 9.75
N GLY A 312 15.93 15.72 8.45
CA GLY A 312 17.14 16.24 7.84
C GLY A 312 17.41 17.69 8.22
N ARG A 313 18.47 18.27 7.64
CA ARG A 313 18.75 19.70 7.76
C ARG A 313 17.78 20.52 6.91
N ASP A 314 17.41 19.99 5.76
CA ASP A 314 16.44 20.58 4.82
C ASP A 314 15.15 19.78 4.88
N ASP A 315 14.06 20.39 5.39
CA ASP A 315 12.77 19.74 5.66
C ASP A 315 11.95 19.41 4.37
N ALA A 316 12.59 19.36 3.20
CA ALA A 316 11.91 19.31 1.91
C ALA A 316 11.24 17.95 1.62
N ARG A 317 11.70 16.84 2.23
CA ARG A 317 11.16 15.49 1.95
C ARG A 317 10.98 14.70 3.25
N ALA A 318 9.94 13.86 3.26
CA ALA A 318 9.79 12.85 4.30
C ALA A 318 10.79 11.72 4.04
N THR A 319 11.68 11.46 4.99
CA THR A 319 12.60 10.34 4.94
C THR A 319 12.25 9.36 6.05
N VAL A 320 12.03 8.12 5.69
CA VAL A 320 11.74 7.05 6.64
C VAL A 320 12.56 5.82 6.28
N THR A 321 13.12 5.19 7.29
CA THR A 321 13.84 3.92 7.16
C THR A 321 13.12 2.85 7.97
N TYR A 322 12.65 1.83 7.28
CA TYR A 322 12.08 0.62 7.88
C TYR A 322 13.20 -0.34 8.26
N ASN A 323 13.19 -0.82 9.50
CA ASN A 323 14.07 -1.91 9.94
C ASN A 323 13.36 -3.24 9.67
N MET A 324 13.78 -3.92 8.61
CA MET A 324 13.11 -5.13 8.15
C MET A 324 13.38 -6.34 9.05
N ASN A 325 14.50 -6.34 9.81
CA ASN A 325 14.76 -7.38 10.80
C ASN A 325 13.72 -7.37 11.91
N ILE A 326 13.24 -6.17 12.32
CA ILE A 326 12.14 -6.03 13.27
C ILE A 326 10.82 -6.42 12.60
N LEU A 327 10.51 -5.82 11.43
CA LEU A 327 9.20 -5.96 10.78
C LEU A 327 8.93 -7.38 10.27
N GLN A 328 9.92 -8.03 9.64
CA GLN A 328 9.77 -9.37 9.05
C GLN A 328 10.50 -10.48 9.85
N HIS A 329 10.98 -10.19 11.07
CA HIS A 329 11.68 -11.14 11.96
C HIS A 329 12.89 -11.81 11.31
N ILE A 330 13.65 -11.04 10.51
CA ILE A 330 14.77 -11.58 9.75
C ILE A 330 15.95 -11.84 10.68
N GLN A 331 16.35 -13.10 10.80
CA GLN A 331 17.53 -13.51 11.55
C GLN A 331 18.75 -13.42 10.65
N SER A 332 19.55 -12.37 10.84
CA SER A 332 20.73 -12.07 10.02
C SER A 332 21.80 -11.33 10.83
N PRO A 333 23.11 -11.50 10.49
CA PRO A 333 24.15 -10.61 11.00
C PRO A 333 24.03 -9.18 10.42
N HIS A 334 23.33 -9.01 9.30
CA HIS A 334 23.07 -7.72 8.68
C HIS A 334 21.74 -7.13 9.13
N THR A 335 21.70 -5.80 9.26
CA THR A 335 20.46 -5.05 9.43
C THR A 335 19.95 -4.62 8.06
N PHE A 336 18.85 -5.20 7.61
CA PHE A 336 18.22 -4.81 6.35
C PHE A 336 17.30 -3.62 6.57
N CYS A 337 17.54 -2.59 5.78
CA CYS A 337 16.81 -1.34 5.82
C CYS A 337 16.11 -1.09 4.47
N VAL A 338 14.89 -0.58 4.53
CA VAL A 338 14.19 -0.03 3.36
C VAL A 338 13.99 1.46 3.62
N THR A 339 14.68 2.30 2.86
CA THR A 339 14.67 3.76 3.06
C THR A 339 13.95 4.46 1.91
N LEU A 340 13.06 5.39 2.28
CA LEU A 340 12.33 6.24 1.35
C LEU A 340 12.95 7.63 1.29
N ASN A 341 13.19 8.13 0.06
CA ASN A 341 13.55 9.51 -0.25
C ASN A 341 14.87 10.03 0.39
N ASP A 342 15.80 9.13 0.72
CA ASP A 342 17.12 9.51 1.27
C ASP A 342 18.26 8.69 0.65
N THR A 343 18.19 8.45 -0.65
CA THR A 343 19.14 7.61 -1.41
C THR A 343 20.59 8.13 -1.29
N ASP A 344 20.76 9.45 -1.32
CA ASP A 344 22.08 10.09 -1.32
C ASP A 344 22.82 9.96 0.04
N SER A 345 22.10 9.69 1.12
CA SER A 345 22.69 9.45 2.44
C SER A 345 23.16 8.00 2.65
N ILE A 346 22.78 7.07 1.77
CA ILE A 346 23.11 5.66 1.87
C ILE A 346 24.44 5.39 1.17
N ARG A 347 25.34 4.66 1.82
CA ARG A 347 26.58 4.24 1.21
C ARG A 347 26.33 3.35 -0.02
N PRO A 348 26.88 3.71 -1.20
CA PRO A 348 26.57 3.00 -2.45
C PRO A 348 26.82 1.49 -2.40
N GLU A 349 27.87 1.05 -1.71
CA GLU A 349 28.25 -0.37 -1.57
C GLU A 349 27.28 -1.17 -0.69
N SER A 350 26.45 -0.49 0.10
CA SER A 350 25.44 -1.12 0.97
C SER A 350 24.10 -1.32 0.26
N ILE A 351 23.93 -0.80 -0.95
CA ILE A 351 22.67 -0.83 -1.68
C ILE A 351 22.48 -2.19 -2.35
N ILE A 352 21.35 -2.84 -2.06
CA ILE A 352 20.94 -4.12 -2.65
C ILE A 352 20.06 -3.87 -3.88
N SER A 353 19.05 -2.99 -3.76
CA SER A 353 18.17 -2.66 -4.89
C SER A 353 17.53 -1.26 -4.74
N ARG A 354 17.10 -0.70 -5.88
CA ARG A 354 16.44 0.60 -5.96
C ARG A 354 15.10 0.44 -6.67
N HIS A 355 14.08 1.08 -6.13
CA HIS A 355 12.71 1.07 -6.68
C HIS A 355 12.13 2.47 -6.64
N LYS A 356 11.04 2.65 -7.38
CA LYS A 356 10.26 3.89 -7.38
C LYS A 356 8.78 3.56 -7.24
N PHE A 357 8.15 4.12 -6.21
CA PHE A 357 6.72 3.97 -5.99
C PHE A 357 6.02 5.32 -5.94
N SER A 358 4.81 5.37 -6.45
CA SER A 358 3.97 6.57 -6.37
C SER A 358 2.84 6.36 -5.38
N HIS A 359 2.64 7.34 -4.50
CA HIS A 359 1.60 7.33 -3.48
C HIS A 359 0.62 8.48 -3.68
N PRO A 360 -0.69 8.27 -3.48
CA PRO A 360 -1.68 9.33 -3.61
C PRO A 360 -1.49 10.40 -2.51
N ILE A 361 -1.59 11.67 -2.91
CA ILE A 361 -1.61 12.80 -2.00
C ILE A 361 -3.06 13.08 -1.58
N PHE A 362 -3.27 13.34 -0.30
CA PHE A 362 -4.60 13.56 0.25
C PHE A 362 -4.96 15.05 0.26
N THR A 363 -5.97 15.41 -0.54
CA THR A 363 -6.52 16.77 -0.64
C THR A 363 -7.83 16.90 0.12
N THR A 364 -8.27 18.12 0.42
CA THR A 364 -9.57 18.38 1.06
C THR A 364 -10.78 17.96 0.21
N GLU A 365 -10.63 17.92 -1.12
CA GLU A 365 -11.68 17.55 -2.07
C GLU A 365 -11.87 16.03 -2.20
N ARG A 366 -10.87 15.27 -1.79
CA ARG A 366 -10.83 13.81 -1.97
C ARG A 366 -12.06 13.09 -1.44
N ALA A 367 -12.55 13.47 -0.25
CA ALA A 367 -13.69 12.78 0.37
C ALA A 367 -14.96 12.86 -0.50
N ALA A 368 -15.19 14.00 -1.15
CA ALA A 368 -16.30 14.17 -2.09
C ALA A 368 -16.12 13.32 -3.35
N LEU A 369 -14.91 13.34 -3.92
CA LEU A 369 -14.59 12.54 -5.11
C LEU A 369 -14.70 11.03 -4.88
N GLN A 370 -14.32 10.56 -3.70
CA GLN A 370 -14.44 9.14 -3.33
C GLN A 370 -15.90 8.65 -3.29
N GLN A 371 -16.87 9.51 -3.01
CA GLN A 371 -18.29 9.18 -3.05
C GLN A 371 -18.78 8.93 -4.48
N GLU A 372 -18.07 9.43 -5.49
CA GLU A 372 -18.41 9.24 -6.91
C GLU A 372 -18.03 7.84 -7.42
N HIS A 373 -17.32 7.01 -6.65
CA HIS A 373 -16.84 5.71 -7.11
C HIS A 373 -17.93 4.87 -7.75
N ARG A 374 -19.10 4.76 -7.10
CA ARG A 374 -20.18 3.90 -7.58
C ARG A 374 -20.74 4.36 -8.94
N SER A 375 -20.80 5.65 -9.19
CA SER A 375 -21.31 6.19 -10.46
C SER A 375 -20.40 5.93 -11.65
N LEU A 376 -19.14 5.60 -11.40
CA LEU A 376 -18.13 5.29 -12.41
C LEU A 376 -17.96 3.77 -12.65
N ILE A 377 -18.72 2.91 -11.95
CA ILE A 377 -18.66 1.47 -12.15
C ILE A 377 -19.58 1.09 -13.32
N ARG A 378 -19.04 0.33 -14.28
CA ARG A 378 -19.70 -0.13 -15.50
C ARG A 378 -20.26 0.98 -16.39
N THR A 379 -19.75 2.21 -16.24
CA THR A 379 -20.12 3.31 -17.12
C THR A 379 -19.35 3.19 -18.43
N ARG A 380 -20.03 3.15 -19.56
CA ARG A 380 -19.43 2.92 -20.87
C ARG A 380 -18.51 1.68 -20.91
N ARG A 381 -18.91 0.57 -20.28
CA ARG A 381 -18.17 -0.70 -20.19
C ARG A 381 -16.83 -0.58 -19.43
N THR A 382 -16.72 0.41 -18.59
CA THR A 382 -15.49 0.69 -17.84
C THR A 382 -15.80 0.79 -16.35
N SER A 383 -14.94 0.22 -15.54
CA SER A 383 -14.96 0.34 -14.08
C SER A 383 -13.58 0.71 -13.57
N PHE A 384 -13.52 1.35 -12.42
CA PHE A 384 -12.27 1.77 -11.81
C PHE A 384 -12.16 1.19 -10.40
N CYS A 385 -11.03 0.57 -10.06
CA CYS A 385 -10.71 0.20 -8.69
C CYS A 385 -9.27 0.59 -8.35
N GLY A 386 -9.01 0.82 -7.07
CA GLY A 386 -7.70 1.27 -6.60
C GLY A 386 -7.76 1.63 -5.13
N ALA A 387 -6.63 1.56 -4.43
CA ALA A 387 -6.54 1.96 -3.03
C ALA A 387 -6.83 3.46 -2.82
N TRP A 388 -6.72 4.26 -3.85
CA TRP A 388 -7.01 5.71 -3.86
C TRP A 388 -8.51 6.04 -3.69
N TRP A 389 -9.42 5.08 -3.90
CA TRP A 389 -10.82 5.19 -3.51
C TRP A 389 -11.04 5.08 -1.99
N GLY A 390 -10.01 4.81 -1.23
CA GLY A 390 -9.99 4.77 0.24
C GLY A 390 -8.77 5.52 0.79
N ASN A 391 -8.13 5.02 1.83
CA ASN A 391 -7.00 5.67 2.51
C ASN A 391 -5.63 5.29 1.92
N GLY A 392 -5.59 4.63 0.77
CA GLY A 392 -4.37 4.25 0.08
C GLY A 392 -3.76 2.92 0.55
N PHE A 393 -4.47 2.14 1.35
CA PHE A 393 -3.98 0.88 1.91
C PHE A 393 -4.53 -0.34 1.18
N HIS A 394 -3.95 -1.51 1.44
CA HIS A 394 -4.37 -2.79 0.85
C HIS A 394 -5.85 -3.09 1.09
N GLU A 395 -6.36 -2.80 2.27
CA GLU A 395 -7.78 -2.93 2.60
C GLU A 395 -8.67 -2.14 1.64
N ASP A 396 -8.26 -0.91 1.31
CA ASP A 396 -9.01 -0.04 0.41
C ASP A 396 -8.96 -0.56 -1.04
N GLY A 397 -7.82 -1.16 -1.40
CA GLY A 397 -7.67 -1.83 -2.69
C GLY A 397 -8.65 -2.99 -2.85
N VAL A 398 -8.74 -3.87 -1.86
CA VAL A 398 -9.69 -5.01 -1.84
C VAL A 398 -11.13 -4.49 -1.80
N ARG A 399 -11.42 -3.48 -0.98
CA ARG A 399 -12.75 -2.86 -0.85
C ARG A 399 -13.24 -2.28 -2.17
N SER A 400 -12.39 -1.54 -2.88
CA SER A 400 -12.74 -0.96 -4.18
C SER A 400 -12.95 -2.01 -5.25
N ALA A 401 -12.14 -3.07 -5.26
CA ALA A 401 -12.32 -4.23 -6.13
C ALA A 401 -13.66 -4.94 -5.87
N LEU A 402 -14.00 -5.17 -4.60
CA LEU A 402 -15.28 -5.76 -4.22
C LEU A 402 -16.48 -4.89 -4.64
N ALA A 403 -16.35 -3.56 -4.53
CA ALA A 403 -17.41 -2.64 -4.99
C ALA A 403 -17.66 -2.80 -6.50
N VAL A 404 -16.61 -2.91 -7.29
CA VAL A 404 -16.71 -3.19 -8.73
C VAL A 404 -17.35 -4.57 -8.96
N CYS A 405 -16.87 -5.61 -8.31
CA CYS A 405 -17.34 -7.00 -8.52
C CYS A 405 -18.82 -7.20 -8.15
N ARG A 406 -19.34 -6.42 -7.19
CA ARG A 406 -20.77 -6.45 -6.81
C ARG A 406 -21.69 -6.05 -7.99
N GLU A 407 -21.27 -5.11 -8.82
CA GLU A 407 -22.03 -4.71 -10.01
C GLU A 407 -21.95 -5.77 -11.14
N PHE A 408 -21.11 -6.81 -10.98
CA PHE A 408 -21.08 -8.02 -11.81
C PHE A 408 -21.81 -9.20 -11.16
N GLY A 409 -22.54 -8.99 -10.05
CA GLY A 409 -23.30 -10.02 -9.36
C GLY A 409 -22.53 -10.84 -8.33
N ILE A 410 -21.29 -10.44 -7.98
CA ILE A 410 -20.46 -11.13 -6.99
C ILE A 410 -20.65 -10.47 -5.61
N ALA A 411 -21.34 -11.14 -4.71
CA ALA A 411 -21.77 -10.56 -3.43
C ALA A 411 -20.63 -10.32 -2.42
N GLY A 412 -19.55 -11.11 -2.46
CA GLY A 412 -18.47 -11.06 -1.47
C GLY A 412 -17.22 -11.82 -1.89
N LEU A 413 -16.25 -11.87 -1.00
CA LEU A 413 -15.09 -12.74 -1.13
C LEU A 413 -15.54 -14.19 -0.90
N THR A 414 -15.40 -15.03 -1.92
CA THR A 414 -15.74 -16.46 -1.85
C THR A 414 -14.60 -17.27 -2.46
N PRO A 415 -14.32 -18.50 -1.97
CA PRO A 415 -13.27 -19.33 -2.56
C PRO A 415 -13.51 -19.56 -4.05
N VAL A 416 -12.46 -19.41 -4.85
CA VAL A 416 -12.50 -19.72 -6.28
C VAL A 416 -12.41 -21.23 -6.43
N THR A 417 -13.51 -21.85 -6.84
CA THR A 417 -13.46 -23.24 -7.32
C THR A 417 -12.93 -23.19 -8.76
N PRO A 418 -11.80 -23.85 -9.10
CA PRO A 418 -11.29 -23.85 -10.45
C PRO A 418 -12.41 -24.32 -11.41
N LEU A 419 -12.72 -23.53 -12.42
CA LEU A 419 -13.57 -23.97 -13.52
C LEU A 419 -12.90 -25.21 -14.13
N ARG A 420 -13.52 -26.37 -13.92
CA ARG A 420 -13.12 -27.58 -14.68
C ARG A 420 -13.43 -27.25 -16.13
N LEU A 421 -12.38 -26.97 -16.91
CA LEU A 421 -12.49 -27.01 -18.36
C LEU A 421 -13.06 -28.39 -18.72
N GLN A 422 -14.26 -28.41 -19.28
CA GLN A 422 -14.79 -29.60 -19.90
C GLN A 422 -13.82 -29.94 -21.03
N THR A 423 -12.98 -30.94 -20.80
CA THR A 423 -12.22 -31.56 -21.89
C THR A 423 -13.24 -32.04 -22.92
N ALA A 424 -13.09 -31.59 -24.15
CA ALA A 424 -13.89 -32.04 -25.28
C ALA A 424 -13.94 -33.56 -25.28
N PRO A 425 -15.10 -34.19 -25.55
CA PRO A 425 -15.20 -35.64 -25.56
C PRO A 425 -14.21 -36.20 -26.58
N GLN A 426 -13.29 -37.04 -26.10
CA GLN A 426 -12.46 -37.84 -26.97
C GLN A 426 -13.38 -38.70 -27.83
N THR A 427 -13.43 -38.44 -29.12
CA THR A 427 -14.07 -39.31 -30.09
C THR A 427 -13.35 -40.67 -30.05
N ALA A 428 -14.07 -41.65 -29.57
CA ALA A 428 -13.65 -43.06 -29.59
C ALA A 428 -13.44 -43.51 -31.06
N GLY A 429 -12.19 -43.53 -31.49
CA GLY A 429 -11.78 -44.17 -32.70
C GLY A 429 -11.70 -45.67 -32.46
N SER A 430 -12.71 -46.37 -32.89
CA SER A 430 -12.70 -47.82 -33.05
C SER A 430 -11.71 -48.22 -34.14
N GLY A 431 -10.63 -48.86 -33.78
CA GLY A 431 -9.67 -49.48 -34.73
C GLY A 431 -9.25 -50.84 -34.17
N ASN A 432 -10.04 -51.86 -34.47
CA ASN A 432 -9.64 -53.27 -34.36
C ASN A 432 -8.47 -53.51 -35.32
N LEU A 433 -7.35 -53.96 -34.83
CA LEU A 433 -6.31 -54.63 -35.59
C LEU A 433 -5.96 -55.95 -34.89
N ALA A 434 -6.46 -57.01 -35.52
CA ALA A 434 -6.11 -58.39 -35.20
C ALA A 434 -4.61 -58.66 -35.42
N VAL A 435 -3.93 -59.22 -34.42
CA VAL A 435 -2.60 -59.81 -34.58
C VAL A 435 -2.78 -61.33 -34.77
N VAL A 436 -2.45 -61.77 -35.96
CA VAL A 436 -2.24 -63.18 -36.28
C VAL A 436 -0.76 -63.50 -35.99
N GLY A 437 -0.55 -64.65 -35.39
CA GLY A 437 0.70 -65.12 -34.83
C GLY A 437 1.83 -65.42 -35.82
N GLY A 438 2.98 -65.69 -35.22
CA GLY A 438 4.23 -66.20 -35.74
C GLY A 438 5.23 -66.21 -34.61
#